data_a506f16026baca5484891ba8749ac476
#
_entry.id   a506f16026baca5484891ba8749ac476
#
_cell.length_a   1.000
_cell.length_b   1.000
_cell.length_c   1.000
_cell.angle_alpha   90.00
_cell.angle_beta   90.00
_cell.angle_gamma   90.00
#
_symmetry.space_group_name_H-M   'P 1'
#
loop_
_entity.id
_entity.type
_entity.pdbx_description
1 polymer ?
#
loop_
_entity_poly.entity_id
_entity_poly.type
_entity_poly.pdbx_seq_one_letter_code
_entity_poly.pdbx_strand_id
1 'polypeptide(L)'
;MGKMILSGKGRRWLLKGHPWIYKDDVADGEGTPGDLVPIYAPEGEILGWGLYSAESKIALRMVTREEEQPNRDFWLGRMRRAISARENLGMMNPEGACRLISGDAEGIPGLVVDRYAKTLVLQIGTQAADRMRDFFVEVLIEALPFEPTAVLERSDLSVRRFEGLEPRVELLSGVIDGPIEVREEGGLVYRVDVREGHKTGAYLDMSSNRVKAAALRPGGRVLDTFAYDGLFGIRAALAGAEEVLC
;
A
#
# COMPACT_ATOMS: atom_id res chain seq x y z
N MET A 1 0.98 7.70 27.96
CA MET A 1 0.58 7.74 26.56
C MET A 1 1.05 9.08 26.02
N GLY A 2 1.79 9.09 24.93
CA GLY A 2 2.28 10.35 24.32
C GLY A 2 1.13 11.22 23.83
N LYS A 3 1.42 12.49 23.57
CA LYS A 3 0.48 13.45 22.93
C LYS A 3 1.27 14.43 22.08
N MET A 4 0.63 14.99 21.06
CA MET A 4 1.23 16.01 20.19
C MET A 4 0.35 17.24 20.11
N ILE A 5 0.95 18.42 20.22
CA ILE A 5 0.28 19.71 20.15
C ILE A 5 0.75 20.41 18.88
N LEU A 6 -0.18 20.79 18.02
CA LEU A 6 0.15 21.46 16.76
C LEU A 6 0.45 22.95 16.98
N SER A 7 1.27 23.51 16.10
CA SER A 7 1.34 24.94 15.92
C SER A 7 0.06 25.47 15.26
N GLY A 8 -0.20 26.78 15.37
CA GLY A 8 -1.32 27.41 14.68
C GLY A 8 -1.27 27.22 13.15
N LYS A 9 -0.07 27.07 12.58
CA LYS A 9 0.13 26.71 11.16
C LYS A 9 -0.29 25.26 10.90
N GLY A 10 0.19 24.31 11.71
CA GLY A 10 -0.15 22.90 11.60
C GLY A 10 -1.65 22.66 11.71
N ARG A 11 -2.32 23.30 12.70
CA ARG A 11 -3.78 23.25 12.83
C ARG A 11 -4.50 23.71 11.57
N ARG A 12 -4.09 24.85 10.97
CA ARG A 12 -4.71 25.34 9.72
C ARG A 12 -4.56 24.37 8.55
N TRP A 13 -3.39 23.72 8.39
CA TRP A 13 -3.17 22.72 7.35
C TRP A 13 -4.05 21.49 7.57
N LEU A 14 -4.10 21.00 8.80
CA LEU A 14 -4.94 19.87 9.15
C LEU A 14 -6.40 20.14 8.86
N LEU A 15 -6.93 21.30 9.23
CA LEU A 15 -8.32 21.70 8.98
C LEU A 15 -8.65 21.85 7.48
N LYS A 16 -7.65 22.11 6.63
CA LYS A 16 -7.80 22.11 5.16
C LYS A 16 -7.81 20.72 4.55
N GLY A 17 -7.73 19.66 5.37
CA GLY A 17 -7.78 18.27 4.89
C GLY A 17 -6.42 17.62 4.71
N HIS A 18 -5.31 18.29 4.98
CA HIS A 18 -3.97 17.70 4.80
C HIS A 18 -3.75 16.56 5.80
N PRO A 19 -3.39 15.34 5.34
CA PRO A 19 -3.26 14.19 6.23
C PRO A 19 -1.90 14.13 6.91
N TRP A 20 -0.89 14.90 6.45
CA TRP A 20 0.47 14.88 6.98
C TRP A 20 0.77 16.13 7.78
N ILE A 21 1.39 15.94 8.93
CA ILE A 21 1.85 17.02 9.82
C ILE A 21 3.37 16.92 9.85
N TYR A 22 4.04 17.98 9.41
CA TYR A 22 5.50 18.03 9.38
C TYR A 22 6.05 18.41 10.76
N LYS A 23 7.34 18.12 11.00
CA LYS A 23 8.02 18.45 12.28
C LYS A 23 7.82 19.92 12.66
N ASP A 24 7.95 20.84 11.73
CA ASP A 24 7.81 22.30 11.96
C ASP A 24 6.36 22.74 12.24
N ASP A 25 5.40 21.85 12.08
CA ASP A 25 3.98 22.08 12.35
C ASP A 25 3.55 21.53 13.74
N VAL A 26 4.46 20.85 14.44
CA VAL A 26 4.31 20.43 15.84
C VAL A 26 4.95 21.50 16.72
N ALA A 27 4.20 22.03 17.68
CA ALA A 27 4.68 23.03 18.63
C ALA A 27 5.30 22.42 19.88
N ASP A 28 4.70 21.30 20.36
CA ASP A 28 5.13 20.59 21.55
C ASP A 28 4.59 19.15 21.54
N GLY A 29 5.18 18.27 22.27
CA GLY A 29 4.68 16.91 22.45
C GLY A 29 5.74 15.89 22.81
N GLU A 30 5.25 14.76 23.26
CA GLU A 30 6.05 13.60 23.63
C GLU A 30 5.39 12.32 23.11
N GLY A 31 6.18 11.30 22.77
CA GLY A 31 5.70 10.00 22.32
C GLY A 31 6.84 9.09 21.95
N THR A 32 6.60 7.80 22.00
CA THR A 32 7.55 6.82 21.47
C THR A 32 7.39 6.72 19.96
N PRO A 33 8.49 6.69 19.19
CA PRO A 33 8.40 6.47 17.73
C PRO A 33 7.57 5.24 17.40
N GLY A 34 6.62 5.43 16.49
CA GLY A 34 5.67 4.38 16.11
C GLY A 34 4.36 4.34 16.91
N ASP A 35 4.20 5.19 17.93
CA ASP A 35 2.95 5.26 18.68
C ASP A 35 1.79 5.87 17.86
N LEU A 36 0.59 5.39 18.13
CA LEU A 36 -0.65 6.09 17.84
C LEU A 36 -0.90 7.11 18.95
N VAL A 37 -0.89 8.40 18.62
CA VAL A 37 -0.96 9.48 19.60
C VAL A 37 -2.15 10.42 19.31
N PRO A 38 -2.79 10.97 20.36
CA PRO A 38 -3.77 12.04 20.21
C PRO A 38 -3.08 13.35 19.79
N ILE A 39 -3.75 14.08 18.93
CA ILE A 39 -3.29 15.35 18.35
C ILE A 39 -4.18 16.46 18.86
N TYR A 40 -3.58 17.50 19.43
CA TYR A 40 -4.27 18.65 20.02
C TYR A 40 -4.00 19.94 19.25
N ALA A 41 -4.99 20.81 19.24
CA ALA A 41 -4.82 22.21 18.87
C ALA A 41 -4.02 22.96 19.97
N PRO A 42 -3.45 24.15 19.69
CA PRO A 42 -2.79 24.98 20.69
C PRO A 42 -3.68 25.31 21.88
N GLU A 43 -5.00 25.41 21.66
CA GLU A 43 -6.01 25.73 22.66
C GLU A 43 -6.42 24.55 23.54
N GLY A 44 -5.91 23.33 23.23
CA GLY A 44 -6.18 22.11 23.97
C GLY A 44 -7.34 21.25 23.43
N GLU A 45 -7.99 21.66 22.33
CA GLU A 45 -8.99 20.89 21.62
C GLU A 45 -8.33 19.65 20.98
N ILE A 46 -8.94 18.46 21.09
CA ILE A 46 -8.48 17.27 20.37
C ILE A 46 -8.85 17.38 18.89
N LEU A 47 -7.89 17.14 18.01
CA LEU A 47 -8.06 17.18 16.55
C LEU A 47 -8.11 15.80 15.91
N GLY A 48 -7.95 14.75 16.71
CA GLY A 48 -7.95 13.37 16.29
C GLY A 48 -6.71 12.60 16.70
N TRP A 49 -6.39 11.52 15.95
CA TRP A 49 -5.30 10.60 16.24
C TRP A 49 -4.41 10.44 15.02
N GLY A 50 -3.10 10.32 15.25
CA GLY A 50 -2.11 10.13 14.21
C GLY A 50 -1.01 9.16 14.61
N LEU A 51 -0.35 8.60 13.61
CA LEU A 51 0.82 7.75 13.75
C LEU A 51 2.08 8.62 13.79
N TYR A 52 2.88 8.47 14.84
CA TYR A 52 4.06 9.29 15.09
C TYR A 52 5.32 8.65 14.51
N SER A 53 6.13 9.47 13.83
CA SER A 53 7.47 9.14 13.33
C SER A 53 8.48 10.18 13.80
N ALA A 54 9.46 9.77 14.58
CA ALA A 54 10.47 10.68 15.14
C ALA A 54 11.53 11.10 14.09
N GLU A 55 11.94 10.20 13.20
CA GLU A 55 13.02 10.43 12.23
C GLU A 55 12.52 11.13 10.95
N SER A 56 11.29 10.86 10.54
CA SER A 56 10.70 11.40 9.33
C SER A 56 10.47 12.91 9.41
N LYS A 57 10.58 13.62 8.29
CA LYS A 57 10.09 15.01 8.16
C LYS A 57 8.58 15.10 8.38
N ILE A 58 7.84 14.05 8.05
CA ILE A 58 6.41 13.91 8.36
C ILE A 58 6.30 13.32 9.76
N ALA A 59 6.18 14.19 10.76
CA ALA A 59 6.14 13.76 12.16
C ALA A 59 4.88 12.97 12.50
N LEU A 60 3.74 13.34 11.92
CA LEU A 60 2.46 12.67 12.18
C LEU A 60 1.71 12.42 10.87
N ARG A 61 1.14 11.24 10.76
CA ARG A 61 0.19 10.87 9.70
C ARG A 61 -1.17 10.64 10.33
N MET A 62 -2.15 11.47 9.93
CA MET A 62 -3.50 11.40 10.47
C MET A 62 -4.13 10.02 10.19
N VAL A 63 -4.70 9.45 11.24
CA VAL A 63 -5.49 8.22 11.16
C VAL A 63 -6.98 8.58 11.17
N THR A 64 -7.42 9.35 12.13
CA THR A 64 -8.82 9.77 12.26
C THR A 64 -8.90 11.18 12.84
N ARG A 65 -10.02 11.86 12.58
CA ARG A 65 -10.37 13.16 13.17
C ARG A 65 -11.36 13.02 14.31
N GLU A 66 -11.77 11.81 14.63
CA GLU A 66 -12.63 11.52 15.76
C GLU A 66 -11.85 11.64 17.08
N GLU A 67 -12.54 11.98 18.13
CA GLU A 67 -11.95 12.09 19.47
C GLU A 67 -11.61 10.72 20.07
N GLU A 68 -12.39 9.70 19.69
CA GLU A 68 -12.20 8.34 20.17
C GLU A 68 -10.93 7.71 19.58
N GLN A 69 -10.17 7.03 20.45
CA GLN A 69 -8.96 6.31 20.03
C GLN A 69 -9.33 5.16 19.09
N PRO A 70 -8.67 5.05 17.92
CA PRO A 70 -8.79 3.88 17.05
C PRO A 70 -8.51 2.58 17.78
N ASN A 71 -9.49 1.71 17.82
CA ASN A 71 -9.42 0.36 18.38
C ASN A 71 -9.26 -0.69 17.26
N ARG A 72 -9.29 -1.98 17.61
CA ARG A 72 -9.16 -3.07 16.64
C ARG A 72 -10.27 -3.06 15.57
N ASP A 73 -11.50 -2.80 15.97
CA ASP A 73 -12.65 -2.78 15.05
C ASP A 73 -12.57 -1.62 14.04
N PHE A 74 -12.01 -0.48 14.44
CA PHE A 74 -11.72 0.62 13.55
C PHE A 74 -10.78 0.20 12.40
N TRP A 75 -9.67 -0.47 12.71
CA TRP A 75 -8.71 -0.94 11.72
C TRP A 75 -9.29 -2.03 10.83
N LEU A 76 -10.01 -2.99 11.44
CA LEU A 76 -10.71 -4.04 10.71
C LEU A 76 -11.74 -3.46 9.74
N GLY A 77 -12.52 -2.49 10.19
CA GLY A 77 -13.48 -1.78 9.34
C GLY A 77 -12.83 -1.06 8.16
N ARG A 78 -11.64 -0.48 8.34
CA ARG A 78 -10.89 0.15 7.23
C ARG A 78 -10.39 -0.86 6.22
N MET A 79 -9.79 -1.96 6.69
CA MET A 79 -9.31 -3.02 5.80
C MET A 79 -10.45 -3.67 5.02
N ARG A 80 -11.58 -3.96 5.66
CA ARG A 80 -12.78 -4.47 4.99
C ARG A 80 -13.31 -3.51 3.94
N ARG A 81 -13.36 -2.21 4.21
CA ARG A 81 -13.77 -1.20 3.21
C ARG A 81 -12.82 -1.16 2.02
N ALA A 82 -11.51 -1.23 2.25
CA ALA A 82 -10.52 -1.26 1.18
C ALA A 82 -10.71 -2.49 0.28
N ILE A 83 -10.89 -3.67 0.86
CA ILE A 83 -11.10 -4.93 0.14
C ILE A 83 -12.42 -4.89 -0.62
N SER A 84 -13.53 -4.50 0.03
CA SER A 84 -14.84 -4.39 -0.64
C SER A 84 -14.84 -3.39 -1.80
N ALA A 85 -14.06 -2.32 -1.73
CA ALA A 85 -13.89 -1.41 -2.85
C ALA A 85 -13.26 -2.13 -4.07
N ARG A 86 -12.29 -3.02 -3.88
CA ARG A 86 -11.68 -3.84 -4.95
C ARG A 86 -12.64 -4.90 -5.48
N GLU A 87 -13.47 -5.48 -4.63
CA GLU A 87 -14.53 -6.41 -5.04
C GLU A 87 -15.55 -5.70 -5.94
N ASN A 88 -16.04 -4.55 -5.51
CA ASN A 88 -17.01 -3.74 -6.27
C ASN A 88 -16.47 -3.26 -7.63
N LEU A 89 -15.15 -3.09 -7.73
CA LEU A 89 -14.45 -2.75 -8.98
C LEU A 89 -14.11 -3.97 -9.84
N GLY A 90 -14.48 -5.20 -9.43
CA GLY A 90 -14.17 -6.43 -10.14
C GLY A 90 -12.68 -6.82 -10.11
N MET A 91 -11.89 -6.24 -9.20
CA MET A 91 -10.45 -6.46 -9.14
C MET A 91 -10.04 -7.71 -8.36
N MET A 92 -11.00 -8.43 -7.77
CA MET A 92 -10.75 -9.58 -6.89
C MET A 92 -10.78 -10.92 -7.62
N ASN A 93 -10.39 -10.96 -8.93
CA ASN A 93 -10.20 -12.22 -9.65
C ASN A 93 -9.27 -13.16 -8.84
N PRO A 94 -9.69 -14.39 -8.48
CA PRO A 94 -8.90 -15.30 -7.63
C PRO A 94 -7.49 -15.63 -8.17
N GLU A 95 -7.31 -15.68 -9.47
CA GLU A 95 -6.02 -15.94 -10.15
C GLU A 95 -5.30 -14.65 -10.57
N GLY A 96 -5.90 -13.49 -10.29
CA GLY A 96 -5.37 -12.19 -10.65
C GLY A 96 -4.46 -11.57 -9.59
N ALA A 97 -4.06 -10.32 -9.86
CA ALA A 97 -3.31 -9.52 -8.91
C ALA A 97 -3.92 -8.11 -8.79
N CYS A 98 -3.90 -7.56 -7.60
CA CYS A 98 -4.34 -6.19 -7.35
C CYS A 98 -3.75 -5.63 -6.06
N ARG A 99 -3.68 -4.29 -5.98
CA ARG A 99 -3.38 -3.60 -4.73
C ARG A 99 -4.62 -3.55 -3.84
N LEU A 100 -4.54 -4.20 -2.69
CA LEU A 100 -5.62 -4.21 -1.69
C LEU A 100 -5.61 -2.95 -0.82
N ILE A 101 -4.42 -2.52 -0.35
CA ILE A 101 -4.23 -1.37 0.52
C ILE A 101 -3.13 -0.48 -0.06
N SER A 102 -3.36 0.82 -0.13
CA SER A 102 -2.44 1.84 -0.63
C SER A 102 -2.18 2.94 0.41
N GLY A 103 -1.91 2.54 1.66
CA GLY A 103 -1.49 3.44 2.72
C GLY A 103 -2.50 4.52 3.06
N ASP A 104 -2.10 5.77 2.84
CA ASP A 104 -2.89 6.96 3.18
C ASP A 104 -4.26 7.00 2.47
N ALA A 105 -4.39 6.41 1.27
CA ALA A 105 -5.64 6.38 0.52
C ALA A 105 -6.76 5.63 1.27
N GLU A 106 -6.42 4.56 1.97
CA GLU A 106 -7.33 3.81 2.82
C GLU A 106 -7.26 4.23 4.29
N GLY A 107 -6.46 5.26 4.60
CA GLY A 107 -6.24 5.75 5.97
C GLY A 107 -5.50 4.76 6.86
N ILE A 108 -4.60 3.97 6.28
CA ILE A 108 -3.69 3.05 6.98
C ILE A 108 -2.25 3.46 6.62
N PRO A 109 -1.77 4.61 7.13
CA PRO A 109 -0.52 5.19 6.70
C PRO A 109 0.68 4.26 6.87
N GLY A 110 1.48 4.15 5.81
CA GLY A 110 2.70 3.35 5.83
C GLY A 110 2.53 1.88 5.50
N LEU A 111 1.29 1.38 5.31
CA LEU A 111 1.03 0.00 4.90
C LEU A 111 0.57 -0.05 3.44
N VAL A 112 1.28 -0.80 2.60
CA VAL A 112 0.84 -1.21 1.27
C VAL A 112 0.66 -2.71 1.26
N VAL A 113 -0.41 -3.19 0.65
CA VAL A 113 -0.68 -4.63 0.48
C VAL A 113 -1.06 -4.90 -0.96
N ASP A 114 -0.25 -5.71 -1.64
CA ASP A 114 -0.53 -6.25 -2.95
C ASP A 114 -0.85 -7.74 -2.86
N ARG A 115 -1.81 -8.18 -3.65
CA ARG A 115 -2.22 -9.57 -3.76
C ARG A 115 -1.82 -10.12 -5.12
N TYR A 116 -1.23 -11.31 -5.13
CA TYR A 116 -0.91 -12.13 -6.29
C TYR A 116 -1.56 -13.51 -6.11
N ALA A 117 -2.64 -13.79 -6.80
CA ALA A 117 -3.52 -14.94 -6.54
C ALA A 117 -3.93 -15.01 -5.06
N LYS A 118 -3.43 -15.98 -4.29
CA LYS A 118 -3.65 -16.09 -2.84
C LYS A 118 -2.45 -15.68 -1.99
N THR A 119 -1.39 -15.15 -2.59
CA THR A 119 -0.22 -14.64 -1.87
C THR A 119 -0.36 -13.14 -1.62
N LEU A 120 -0.08 -12.72 -0.40
CA LEU A 120 -0.01 -11.30 -0.03
C LEU A 120 1.43 -10.84 0.04
N VAL A 121 1.70 -9.66 -0.49
CA VAL A 121 2.99 -8.98 -0.38
C VAL A 121 2.77 -7.63 0.28
N LEU A 122 3.39 -7.45 1.45
CA LEU A 122 3.28 -6.24 2.24
C LEU A 122 4.51 -5.36 2.06
N GLN A 123 4.28 -4.05 2.04
CA GLN A 123 5.35 -3.06 2.20
C GLN A 123 5.03 -2.17 3.40
N ILE A 124 5.99 -2.04 4.29
CA ILE A 124 5.89 -1.26 5.52
C ILE A 124 6.93 -0.15 5.46
N GLY A 125 6.45 1.08 5.33
CA GLY A 125 7.28 2.23 5.02
C GLY A 125 7.45 3.25 6.14
N THR A 126 6.82 3.06 7.33
CA THR A 126 6.86 4.03 8.44
C THR A 126 7.13 3.35 9.77
N GLN A 127 7.68 4.12 10.74
CA GLN A 127 7.94 3.60 12.10
C GLN A 127 6.70 3.02 12.76
N ALA A 128 5.55 3.67 12.58
CA ALA A 128 4.31 3.20 13.19
C ALA A 128 3.77 1.93 12.54
N ALA A 129 3.78 1.85 11.21
CA ALA A 129 3.38 0.62 10.54
C ALA A 129 4.34 -0.54 10.85
N ASP A 130 5.64 -0.26 11.02
CA ASP A 130 6.65 -1.25 11.40
C ASP A 130 6.37 -1.80 12.82
N ARG A 131 6.06 -0.93 13.77
CA ARG A 131 5.70 -1.32 15.14
C ARG A 131 4.37 -2.08 15.21
N MET A 132 3.42 -1.74 14.35
CA MET A 132 2.10 -2.37 14.28
C MET A 132 2.04 -3.54 13.28
N ARG A 133 3.17 -3.98 12.73
CA ARG A 133 3.23 -4.99 11.66
C ARG A 133 2.39 -6.21 11.94
N ASP A 134 2.66 -6.88 13.05
CA ASP A 134 2.00 -8.15 13.37
C ASP A 134 0.50 -7.97 13.62
N PHE A 135 0.12 -6.88 14.28
CA PHE A 135 -1.27 -6.48 14.43
C PHE A 135 -1.95 -6.22 13.09
N PHE A 136 -1.30 -5.49 12.16
CA PHE A 136 -1.87 -5.24 10.84
C PHE A 136 -2.01 -6.53 10.01
N VAL A 137 -1.05 -7.45 10.11
CA VAL A 137 -1.13 -8.76 9.44
C VAL A 137 -2.32 -9.56 9.97
N GLU A 138 -2.50 -9.64 11.29
CA GLU A 138 -3.61 -10.33 11.92
C GLU A 138 -4.97 -9.76 11.46
N VAL A 139 -5.13 -8.43 11.56
CA VAL A 139 -6.37 -7.74 11.17
C VAL A 139 -6.64 -7.84 9.67
N LEU A 140 -5.59 -7.82 8.84
CA LEU A 140 -5.70 -8.00 7.40
C LEU A 140 -6.22 -9.40 7.05
N ILE A 141 -5.65 -10.45 7.64
CA ILE A 141 -6.08 -11.84 7.40
C ILE A 141 -7.55 -12.00 7.79
N GLU A 142 -7.99 -11.44 8.92
CA GLU A 142 -9.40 -11.46 9.32
C GLU A 142 -10.32 -10.70 8.38
N ALA A 143 -9.81 -9.64 7.73
CA ALA A 143 -10.61 -8.82 6.81
C ALA A 143 -10.81 -9.49 5.44
N LEU A 144 -9.97 -10.46 5.06
CA LEU A 144 -10.00 -11.10 3.74
C LEU A 144 -11.19 -12.04 3.56
N PRO A 145 -11.78 -12.12 2.34
CA PRO A 145 -12.80 -13.11 2.00
C PRO A 145 -12.22 -14.49 1.63
N PHE A 146 -10.91 -14.69 1.75
CA PHE A 146 -10.19 -15.92 1.44
C PHE A 146 -9.01 -16.13 2.39
N GLU A 147 -8.57 -17.36 2.52
CA GLU A 147 -7.35 -17.69 3.29
C GLU A 147 -6.12 -17.53 2.39
N PRO A 148 -5.13 -16.67 2.76
CA PRO A 148 -3.91 -16.51 1.99
C PRO A 148 -3.01 -17.75 2.15
N THR A 149 -2.36 -18.15 1.05
CA THR A 149 -1.38 -19.26 1.06
C THR A 149 -0.03 -18.87 1.60
N ALA A 150 0.30 -17.59 1.48
CA ALA A 150 1.53 -17.00 2.02
C ALA A 150 1.38 -15.50 2.24
N VAL A 151 2.15 -14.98 3.19
CA VAL A 151 2.29 -13.56 3.47
C VAL A 151 3.78 -13.22 3.50
N LEU A 152 4.21 -12.37 2.56
CA LEU A 152 5.60 -11.92 2.42
C LEU A 152 5.70 -10.43 2.72
N GLU A 153 6.62 -10.03 3.55
CA GLU A 153 7.03 -8.63 3.69
C GLU A 153 8.16 -8.30 2.69
N ARG A 154 7.97 -7.25 1.90
CA ARG A 154 8.94 -6.69 0.94
C ARG A 154 9.17 -5.21 1.26
N SER A 155 9.70 -4.95 2.45
CA SER A 155 9.98 -3.61 2.97
C SER A 155 11.43 -3.18 2.68
N ASP A 156 11.96 -3.55 1.51
CA ASP A 156 13.25 -3.11 0.96
C ASP A 156 13.17 -1.74 0.27
N LEU A 157 12.35 -0.84 0.84
CA LEU A 157 12.03 0.47 0.32
C LEU A 157 13.06 1.52 0.74
N SER A 158 13.46 2.40 -0.18
CA SER A 158 14.35 3.52 0.13
C SER A 158 13.76 4.51 1.14
N VAL A 159 12.43 4.63 1.20
CA VAL A 159 11.73 5.52 2.16
C VAL A 159 12.00 5.13 3.62
N ARG A 160 12.25 3.86 3.92
CA ARG A 160 12.55 3.39 5.28
C ARG A 160 13.75 4.09 5.92
N ARG A 161 14.76 4.46 5.13
CA ARG A 161 15.92 5.23 5.62
C ARG A 161 15.53 6.58 6.23
N PHE A 162 14.49 7.23 5.69
CA PHE A 162 13.99 8.49 6.24
C PHE A 162 13.15 8.31 7.50
N GLU A 163 12.79 7.08 7.81
CA GLU A 163 12.09 6.67 9.02
C GLU A 163 13.05 6.03 10.05
N GLY A 164 14.37 5.97 9.76
CA GLY A 164 15.34 5.29 10.62
C GLY A 164 15.16 3.77 10.68
N LEU A 165 14.58 3.17 9.65
CA LEU A 165 14.29 1.73 9.58
C LEU A 165 15.19 1.04 8.56
N GLU A 166 15.67 -0.16 8.91
CA GLU A 166 16.43 -1.01 8.01
C GLU A 166 15.51 -1.69 6.97
N PRO A 167 16.02 -1.95 5.74
CA PRO A 167 15.33 -2.78 4.77
C PRO A 167 15.00 -4.16 5.34
N ARG A 168 13.85 -4.71 4.95
CA ARG A 168 13.41 -6.03 5.41
C ARG A 168 12.73 -6.80 4.29
N VAL A 169 13.11 -8.08 4.12
CA VAL A 169 12.39 -9.07 3.31
C VAL A 169 12.22 -10.30 4.17
N GLU A 170 10.97 -10.66 4.49
CA GLU A 170 10.66 -11.73 5.43
C GLU A 170 9.38 -12.46 5.03
N LEU A 171 9.42 -13.79 4.99
CA LEU A 171 8.23 -14.61 4.84
C LEU A 171 7.55 -14.74 6.22
N LEU A 172 6.40 -14.07 6.38
CA LEU A 172 5.68 -14.02 7.65
C LEU A 172 4.83 -15.26 7.90
N SER A 173 4.28 -15.85 6.83
CA SER A 173 3.53 -17.11 6.93
C SER A 173 3.45 -17.83 5.59
N GLY A 174 3.18 -19.14 5.62
CA GLY A 174 2.99 -19.98 4.45
C GLY A 174 4.28 -20.34 3.73
N VAL A 175 4.15 -20.74 2.44
CA VAL A 175 5.28 -21.17 1.59
C VAL A 175 5.17 -20.50 0.22
N ILE A 176 6.32 -20.11 -0.35
CA ILE A 176 6.45 -19.58 -1.72
C ILE A 176 7.54 -20.39 -2.42
N ASP A 177 7.13 -21.33 -3.25
CA ASP A 177 8.01 -22.31 -3.92
C ASP A 177 8.53 -21.84 -5.28
N GLY A 178 8.30 -20.58 -5.65
CA GLY A 178 8.74 -20.00 -6.92
C GLY A 178 7.83 -18.87 -7.40
N PRO A 179 7.98 -18.47 -8.68
CA PRO A 179 7.17 -17.40 -9.25
C PRO A 179 5.67 -17.76 -9.26
N ILE A 180 4.83 -16.78 -8.93
CA ILE A 180 3.38 -16.94 -8.85
C ILE A 180 2.78 -16.67 -10.22
N GLU A 181 1.95 -17.57 -10.72
CA GLU A 181 1.19 -17.34 -11.95
C GLU A 181 0.04 -16.37 -11.68
N VAL A 182 -0.08 -15.37 -12.53
CA VAL A 182 -1.12 -14.34 -12.49
C VAL A 182 -1.85 -14.31 -13.83
N ARG A 183 -3.18 -14.21 -13.76
CA ARG A 183 -4.07 -14.12 -14.91
C ARG A 183 -4.80 -12.80 -14.91
N GLU A 184 -4.62 -12.02 -15.98
CA GLU A 184 -5.38 -10.81 -16.24
C GLU A 184 -6.51 -11.05 -17.24
N GLU A 185 -7.49 -10.17 -17.24
CA GLU A 185 -8.57 -10.15 -18.22
C GLU A 185 -8.02 -10.17 -19.68
N GLY A 186 -8.73 -10.83 -20.59
CA GLY A 186 -8.32 -10.96 -21.99
C GLY A 186 -7.17 -11.95 -22.21
N GLY A 187 -6.97 -12.90 -21.30
CA GLY A 187 -6.10 -14.07 -21.51
C GLY A 187 -4.60 -13.82 -21.29
N LEU A 188 -4.20 -12.67 -20.75
CA LEU A 188 -2.80 -12.45 -20.39
C LEU A 188 -2.45 -13.28 -19.15
N VAL A 189 -1.45 -14.17 -19.30
CA VAL A 189 -0.91 -14.96 -18.20
C VAL A 189 0.59 -14.68 -18.08
N TYR A 190 1.06 -14.41 -16.86
CA TYR A 190 2.47 -14.17 -16.59
C TYR A 190 2.87 -14.69 -15.20
N ARG A 191 4.15 -14.78 -14.95
CA ARG A 191 4.70 -15.23 -13.67
C ARG A 191 5.39 -14.08 -12.97
N VAL A 192 5.15 -13.96 -11.66
CA VAL A 192 5.67 -12.89 -10.81
C VAL A 192 6.59 -13.48 -9.76
N ASP A 193 7.83 -13.04 -9.75
CA ASP A 193 8.73 -13.28 -8.62
C ASP A 193 8.48 -12.21 -7.55
N VAL A 194 7.76 -12.59 -6.50
CA VAL A 194 7.45 -11.68 -5.39
C VAL A 194 8.64 -11.45 -4.44
N ARG A 195 9.70 -12.26 -4.54
CA ARG A 195 10.91 -12.10 -3.71
C ARG A 195 11.90 -11.11 -4.32
N GLU A 196 12.12 -11.17 -5.63
CA GLU A 196 13.16 -10.42 -6.32
C GLU A 196 12.64 -9.44 -7.38
N GLY A 197 11.37 -9.58 -7.81
CA GLY A 197 10.74 -8.69 -8.78
C GLY A 197 10.66 -7.24 -8.31
N HIS A 198 10.50 -6.31 -9.25
CA HIS A 198 10.37 -4.89 -8.96
C HIS A 198 9.13 -4.58 -8.10
N LYS A 199 9.19 -3.55 -7.26
CA LYS A 199 8.12 -3.17 -6.31
C LYS A 199 7.81 -4.35 -5.38
N THR A 200 6.59 -4.86 -5.46
CA THR A 200 6.12 -6.06 -4.74
C THR A 200 6.20 -7.33 -5.58
N GLY A 201 6.72 -7.24 -6.81
CA GLY A 201 6.83 -8.31 -7.79
C GLY A 201 6.50 -7.88 -9.21
N ALA A 202 5.47 -7.03 -9.41
CA ALA A 202 5.05 -6.52 -10.71
C ALA A 202 4.48 -5.10 -10.65
N TYR A 203 4.32 -4.47 -11.82
CA TYR A 203 3.71 -3.15 -11.99
C TYR A 203 2.19 -3.28 -12.14
N LEU A 204 1.49 -3.46 -11.02
CA LEU A 204 0.03 -3.66 -10.99
C LEU A 204 -0.76 -2.43 -11.49
N ASP A 205 -0.21 -1.24 -11.31
CA ASP A 205 -0.76 0.03 -11.77
C ASP A 205 -0.81 0.17 -13.30
N MET A 206 -0.12 -0.71 -14.05
CA MET A 206 -0.09 -0.70 -15.51
C MET A 206 -1.12 -1.62 -16.18
N SER A 207 -1.86 -2.45 -15.45
CA SER A 207 -2.79 -3.43 -16.02
C SER A 207 -3.81 -2.78 -16.96
N SER A 208 -4.55 -1.77 -16.49
CA SER A 208 -5.52 -1.05 -17.34
C SER A 208 -4.88 -0.28 -18.49
N ASN A 209 -3.65 0.22 -18.31
CA ASN A 209 -2.92 0.92 -19.37
C ASN A 209 -2.49 -0.05 -20.48
N ARG A 210 -2.10 -1.27 -20.14
CA ARG A 210 -1.78 -2.32 -21.13
C ARG A 210 -2.99 -2.62 -22.03
N VAL A 211 -4.18 -2.77 -21.43
CA VAL A 211 -5.43 -2.99 -22.19
C VAL A 211 -5.74 -1.82 -23.12
N LYS A 212 -5.68 -0.60 -22.59
CA LYS A 212 -5.94 0.62 -23.37
C LYS A 212 -4.93 0.80 -24.51
N ALA A 213 -3.64 0.60 -24.24
CA ALA A 213 -2.60 0.72 -25.27
C ALA A 213 -2.81 -0.26 -26.43
N ALA A 214 -3.10 -1.53 -26.11
CA ALA A 214 -3.37 -2.55 -27.12
C ALA A 214 -4.63 -2.22 -27.97
N ALA A 215 -5.64 -1.59 -27.37
CA ALA A 215 -6.88 -1.20 -28.08
C ALA A 215 -6.71 0.02 -28.98
N LEU A 216 -5.66 0.84 -28.82
CA LEU A 216 -5.44 2.03 -29.66
C LEU A 216 -5.21 1.68 -31.13
N ARG A 217 -4.53 0.58 -31.41
CA ARG A 217 -4.25 0.11 -32.76
C ARG A 217 -4.15 -1.41 -32.79
N PRO A 218 -5.24 -2.12 -32.95
CA PRO A 218 -5.19 -3.57 -33.16
C PRO A 218 -4.54 -3.86 -34.52
N GLY A 219 -3.71 -4.87 -34.60
CA GLY A 219 -2.96 -5.25 -35.80
C GLY A 219 -1.67 -4.44 -36.02
N GLY A 220 -0.96 -4.77 -37.13
CA GLY A 220 0.28 -4.11 -37.51
C GLY A 220 1.48 -4.44 -36.61
N ARG A 221 2.53 -3.62 -36.73
CA ARG A 221 3.81 -3.81 -36.02
C ARG A 221 3.88 -2.97 -34.75
N VAL A 222 4.32 -3.54 -33.65
CA VAL A 222 4.45 -2.89 -32.34
C VAL A 222 5.89 -2.99 -31.85
N LEU A 223 6.44 -1.86 -31.40
CA LEU A 223 7.72 -1.78 -30.68
C LEU A 223 7.44 -1.42 -29.23
N ASP A 224 7.77 -2.33 -28.32
CA ASP A 224 7.72 -2.12 -26.87
C ASP A 224 9.12 -1.75 -26.38
N THR A 225 9.37 -0.44 -26.21
CA THR A 225 10.63 0.08 -25.68
C THR A 225 10.54 0.12 -24.16
N PHE A 226 11.63 -0.27 -23.46
CA PHE A 226 11.68 -0.42 -22.01
C PHE A 226 10.72 -1.50 -21.48
N ALA A 227 10.62 -2.60 -22.21
CA ALA A 227 9.61 -3.63 -22.10
C ALA A 227 9.53 -4.29 -20.70
N TYR A 228 10.65 -4.35 -19.93
CA TYR A 228 10.80 -5.07 -18.66
C TYR A 228 10.33 -6.52 -18.81
N ASP A 229 9.12 -6.86 -18.33
CA ASP A 229 8.52 -8.20 -18.48
C ASP A 229 7.83 -8.43 -19.84
N GLY A 230 7.87 -7.45 -20.75
CA GLY A 230 7.23 -7.50 -22.06
C GLY A 230 5.70 -7.51 -22.04
N LEU A 231 5.06 -7.18 -20.91
CA LEU A 231 3.61 -7.33 -20.76
C LEU A 231 2.78 -6.40 -21.66
N PHE A 232 3.30 -5.23 -22.07
CA PHE A 232 2.67 -4.39 -23.08
C PHE A 232 2.72 -5.04 -24.46
N GLY A 233 3.90 -5.57 -24.83
CA GLY A 233 4.10 -6.30 -26.08
C GLY A 233 3.22 -7.55 -26.17
N ILE A 234 3.19 -8.37 -25.11
CA ILE A 234 2.35 -9.57 -25.05
C ILE A 234 0.86 -9.19 -25.16
N ARG A 235 0.42 -8.13 -24.48
CA ARG A 235 -0.96 -7.65 -24.59
C ARG A 235 -1.29 -7.18 -26.00
N ALA A 236 -0.36 -6.51 -26.70
CA ALA A 236 -0.54 -6.10 -28.08
C ALA A 236 -0.66 -7.33 -29.02
N ALA A 237 0.16 -8.36 -28.81
CA ALA A 237 0.07 -9.61 -29.56
C ALA A 237 -1.29 -10.31 -29.36
N LEU A 238 -1.78 -10.39 -28.12
CA LEU A 238 -3.12 -10.92 -27.80
C LEU A 238 -4.25 -10.08 -28.43
N ALA A 239 -4.03 -8.80 -28.69
CA ALA A 239 -4.97 -7.92 -29.38
C ALA A 239 -4.85 -7.97 -30.90
N GLY A 240 -3.99 -8.84 -31.47
CA GLY A 240 -3.88 -9.08 -32.90
C GLY A 240 -2.74 -8.33 -33.61
N ALA A 241 -1.72 -7.86 -32.88
CA ALA A 241 -0.51 -7.33 -33.53
C ALA A 241 0.17 -8.41 -34.36
N GLU A 242 0.58 -8.04 -35.59
CA GLU A 242 1.22 -8.95 -36.55
C GLU A 242 2.67 -9.27 -36.19
N GLU A 243 3.34 -8.27 -35.59
CA GLU A 243 4.72 -8.37 -35.13
C GLU A 243 4.89 -7.54 -33.86
N VAL A 244 5.58 -8.10 -32.86
CA VAL A 244 5.94 -7.38 -31.65
C VAL A 244 7.45 -7.53 -31.41
N LEU A 245 8.14 -6.42 -31.25
CA LEU A 245 9.54 -6.33 -30.85
C LEU A 245 9.62 -5.72 -29.46
N CYS A 246 10.29 -6.41 -28.51
CA CYS A 246 10.57 -5.96 -27.15
C CYS A 246 12.07 -5.75 -26.93
#